data_3a6d2d0ea55d01693edfffcc2b5caec5
#
_entry.id   3a6d2d0ea55d01693edfffcc2b5caec5
#
_cell.length_a   1.000
_cell.length_b   1.000
_cell.length_c   1.000
_cell.angle_alpha   90.00
_cell.angle_beta   90.00
_cell.angle_gamma   90.00
#
_symmetry.space_group_name_H-M   'P 1'
#
loop_
_entity.id
_entity.type
_entity.pdbx_description
1 polymer ?
#
loop_
_entity_poly.entity_id
_entity_poly.type
_entity_poly.pdbx_seq_one_letter_code
_entity_poly.pdbx_strand_id
1 'polypeptide(L)'
;MKNRLLPYIIALSALFVSSCAVFYSVYGLSQLFAGASKAVIVMASSLEIAKLVVASLLYQYWRELNRLLRLYLTIACIILMFITSGGIYGFLSGAYQSTATKSELMDKHTLMLQTKQNRFNEQLKAEKELLIYYTEALSNPTMIQYIDRETQQLITTTSSRQRKLMTSQLNEAKSNVYRLNDSISIYDMKILEKEVSNEEVRELGPLKYVAKSLGVEMDKVVNYFLLLIVCVFDPLAVCLVIAANFAFSRNTTKGEVYRYFSDWTNIFTKRYYIKK
;
A
#
# COMPACT_ATOMS: atom_id res chain seq x y z
N MET A 1 32.01 -34.07 4.98
CA MET A 1 30.88 -33.69 5.87
C MET A 1 29.77 -33.06 5.02
N LYS A 2 28.98 -33.87 4.32
CA LYS A 2 28.00 -33.36 3.34
C LYS A 2 26.62 -33.23 4.03
N ASN A 3 26.34 -32.02 4.45
CA ASN A 3 25.04 -31.39 4.69
C ASN A 3 23.88 -32.26 5.27
N ARG A 4 24.06 -32.78 6.49
CA ARG A 4 22.94 -33.35 7.25
C ARG A 4 21.90 -32.28 7.62
N LEU A 5 22.28 -30.99 7.62
CA LEU A 5 21.41 -29.85 7.98
C LEU A 5 20.50 -29.40 6.82
N LEU A 6 20.87 -29.63 5.57
CA LEU A 6 20.13 -29.16 4.41
C LEU A 6 18.65 -29.59 4.38
N PRO A 7 18.28 -30.87 4.64
CA PRO A 7 16.87 -31.29 4.68
C PRO A 7 16.06 -30.57 5.75
N TYR A 8 16.66 -30.29 6.91
CA TYR A 8 15.99 -29.56 7.99
C TYR A 8 15.77 -28.08 7.64
N ILE A 9 16.74 -27.45 6.95
CA ILE A 9 16.60 -26.08 6.47
C ILE A 9 15.48 -26.00 5.43
N ILE A 10 15.43 -26.94 4.47
CA ILE A 10 14.36 -27.01 3.47
C ILE A 10 13.01 -27.21 4.13
N ALA A 11 12.90 -28.13 5.11
CA ALA A 11 11.66 -28.38 5.83
C ALA A 11 11.19 -27.15 6.63
N LEU A 12 12.12 -26.46 7.31
CA LEU A 12 11.80 -25.24 8.04
C LEU A 12 11.31 -24.15 7.11
N SER A 13 11.98 -23.94 5.97
CA SER A 13 11.57 -23.00 4.94
C SER A 13 10.19 -23.36 4.36
N ALA A 14 9.95 -24.65 4.08
CA ALA A 14 8.67 -25.14 3.59
C ALA A 14 7.54 -24.86 4.60
N LEU A 15 7.76 -25.15 5.88
CA LEU A 15 6.80 -24.87 6.94
C LEU A 15 6.48 -23.37 7.06
N PHE A 16 7.52 -22.53 7.02
CA PHE A 16 7.36 -21.09 7.14
C PHE A 16 6.56 -20.52 5.96
N VAL A 17 6.96 -20.83 4.72
CA VAL A 17 6.27 -20.35 3.51
C VAL A 17 4.84 -20.88 3.45
N SER A 18 4.63 -22.17 3.77
CA SER A 18 3.27 -22.75 3.81
C SER A 18 2.40 -22.10 4.88
N SER A 19 2.93 -21.83 6.07
CA SER A 19 2.17 -21.16 7.14
C SER A 19 1.75 -19.74 6.71
N CYS A 20 2.64 -18.99 6.08
CA CYS A 20 2.30 -17.67 5.51
C CYS A 20 1.24 -17.80 4.41
N ALA A 21 1.38 -18.77 3.50
CA ALA A 21 0.39 -19.00 2.43
C ALA A 21 -0.99 -19.32 2.99
N VAL A 22 -1.07 -20.22 3.98
CA VAL A 22 -2.33 -20.54 4.70
C VAL A 22 -2.93 -19.29 5.32
N PHE A 23 -2.13 -18.51 6.05
CA PHE A 23 -2.63 -17.31 6.73
C PHE A 23 -3.22 -16.31 5.75
N TYR A 24 -2.48 -15.93 4.71
CA TYR A 24 -2.94 -14.93 3.75
C TYR A 24 -4.08 -15.43 2.88
N SER A 25 -4.07 -16.69 2.47
CA SER A 25 -5.13 -17.31 1.68
C SER A 25 -6.44 -17.36 2.47
N VAL A 26 -6.42 -17.92 3.69
CA VAL A 26 -7.59 -18.06 4.56
C VAL A 26 -8.17 -16.71 4.94
N TYR A 27 -7.31 -15.77 5.34
CA TYR A 27 -7.74 -14.42 5.72
C TYR A 27 -8.34 -13.67 4.52
N GLY A 28 -7.70 -13.74 3.36
CA GLY A 28 -8.20 -13.11 2.15
C GLY A 28 -9.55 -13.67 1.69
N LEU A 29 -9.70 -15.00 1.68
CA LEU A 29 -11.00 -15.63 1.38
C LEU A 29 -12.08 -15.23 2.40
N SER A 30 -11.73 -15.13 3.68
CA SER A 30 -12.68 -14.70 4.72
C SER A 30 -13.16 -13.27 4.55
N GLN A 31 -12.34 -12.38 4.00
CA GLN A 31 -12.72 -11.00 3.69
C GLN A 31 -13.63 -10.93 2.45
N LEU A 32 -13.38 -11.74 1.43
CA LEU A 32 -14.25 -11.82 0.25
C LEU A 32 -15.67 -12.27 0.59
N PHE A 33 -15.82 -13.09 1.63
CA PHE A 33 -17.11 -13.62 2.12
C PHE A 33 -17.44 -13.11 3.53
N ALA A 34 -17.42 -11.80 3.74
CA ALA A 34 -17.56 -11.17 5.06
C ALA A 34 -18.82 -11.61 5.83
N GLY A 35 -19.94 -11.91 5.14
CA GLY A 35 -21.17 -12.39 5.76
C GLY A 35 -21.08 -13.81 6.36
N ALA A 36 -20.11 -14.63 5.96
CA ALA A 36 -19.90 -16.01 6.41
C ALA A 36 -18.44 -16.29 6.81
N SER A 37 -17.71 -15.28 7.25
CA SER A 37 -16.26 -15.33 7.44
C SER A 37 -15.77 -16.50 8.31
N LYS A 38 -16.47 -16.82 9.41
CA LYS A 38 -16.10 -17.95 10.29
C LYS A 38 -16.18 -19.31 9.58
N ALA A 39 -17.24 -19.54 8.81
CA ALA A 39 -17.39 -20.77 8.05
C ALA A 39 -16.33 -20.87 6.94
N VAL A 40 -16.03 -19.77 6.27
CA VAL A 40 -15.01 -19.69 5.23
C VAL A 40 -13.62 -19.94 5.80
N ILE A 41 -13.28 -19.42 6.99
CA ILE A 41 -12.01 -19.70 7.65
C ILE A 41 -11.81 -21.20 7.86
N VAL A 42 -12.81 -21.90 8.40
CA VAL A 42 -12.73 -23.35 8.65
C VAL A 42 -12.58 -24.12 7.32
N MET A 43 -13.39 -23.76 6.33
CA MET A 43 -13.35 -24.39 5.00
C MET A 43 -12.01 -24.16 4.30
N ALA A 44 -11.56 -22.90 4.23
CA ALA A 44 -10.31 -22.53 3.56
C ALA A 44 -9.08 -23.16 4.26
N SER A 45 -9.06 -23.20 5.60
CA SER A 45 -8.00 -23.87 6.36
C SER A 45 -7.94 -25.37 6.04
N SER A 46 -9.08 -26.04 5.93
CA SER A 46 -9.13 -27.46 5.58
C SER A 46 -8.64 -27.71 4.14
N LEU A 47 -8.97 -26.83 3.18
CA LEU A 47 -8.51 -26.92 1.81
C LEU A 47 -6.99 -26.72 1.68
N GLU A 48 -6.42 -25.79 2.45
CA GLU A 48 -4.98 -25.57 2.48
C GLU A 48 -4.21 -26.78 3.00
N ILE A 49 -4.68 -27.40 4.09
CA ILE A 49 -4.09 -28.63 4.61
C ILE A 49 -4.21 -29.75 3.57
N ALA A 50 -5.41 -29.92 2.98
CA ALA A 50 -5.66 -30.92 1.97
C ALA A 50 -4.73 -30.78 0.75
N LYS A 51 -4.50 -29.55 0.29
CA LYS A 51 -3.57 -29.24 -0.82
C LYS A 51 -2.16 -29.76 -0.55
N LEU A 52 -1.60 -29.49 0.64
CA LEU A 52 -0.27 -29.92 1.01
C LEU A 52 -0.16 -31.45 1.15
N VAL A 53 -1.19 -32.07 1.74
CA VAL A 53 -1.27 -33.53 1.90
C VAL A 53 -1.38 -34.21 0.55
N VAL A 54 -2.26 -33.73 -0.34
CA VAL A 54 -2.43 -34.27 -1.71
C VAL A 54 -1.16 -34.12 -2.53
N ALA A 55 -0.48 -32.97 -2.45
CA ALA A 55 0.79 -32.77 -3.13
C ALA A 55 1.88 -33.74 -2.65
N SER A 56 1.96 -33.94 -1.32
CA SER A 56 2.89 -34.90 -0.71
C SER A 56 2.56 -36.34 -1.11
N LEU A 57 1.28 -36.72 -1.11
CA LEU A 57 0.82 -38.04 -1.54
C LEU A 57 1.10 -38.31 -3.00
N LEU A 58 0.81 -37.35 -3.89
CA LEU A 58 1.13 -37.44 -5.31
C LEU A 58 2.62 -37.64 -5.54
N TYR A 59 3.47 -36.94 -4.79
CA TYR A 59 4.91 -37.09 -4.90
C TYR A 59 5.39 -38.47 -4.44
N GLN A 60 4.94 -38.95 -3.27
CA GLN A 60 5.43 -40.20 -2.66
C GLN A 60 4.93 -41.42 -3.38
N TYR A 61 3.65 -41.46 -3.76
CA TYR A 61 2.96 -42.63 -4.31
C TYR A 61 2.62 -42.50 -5.80
N TRP A 62 3.29 -41.65 -6.57
CA TRP A 62 3.00 -41.40 -7.97
C TRP A 62 2.91 -42.66 -8.83
N ARG A 63 3.76 -43.66 -8.60
CA ARG A 63 3.78 -44.91 -9.37
C ARG A 63 2.78 -45.95 -8.90
N GLU A 64 2.35 -45.86 -7.65
CA GLU A 64 1.43 -46.83 -7.01
C GLU A 64 -0.03 -46.44 -7.22
N LEU A 65 -0.32 -45.17 -7.39
CA LEU A 65 -1.67 -44.66 -7.60
C LEU A 65 -2.22 -45.08 -8.95
N ASN A 66 -3.50 -45.52 -8.98
CA ASN A 66 -4.25 -45.75 -10.18
C ASN A 66 -4.29 -44.51 -11.08
N ARG A 67 -4.24 -44.67 -12.41
CA ARG A 67 -4.18 -43.56 -13.38
C ARG A 67 -5.33 -42.56 -13.20
N LEU A 68 -6.55 -43.04 -12.98
CA LEU A 68 -7.72 -42.18 -12.76
C LEU A 68 -7.59 -41.35 -11.51
N LEU A 69 -7.19 -41.97 -10.38
CA LEU A 69 -7.02 -41.29 -9.10
C LEU A 69 -5.86 -40.26 -9.17
N ARG A 70 -4.76 -40.59 -9.82
CA ARG A 70 -3.65 -39.69 -10.06
C ARG A 70 -4.08 -38.45 -10.84
N LEU A 71 -4.81 -38.64 -11.96
CA LEU A 71 -5.32 -37.56 -12.78
C LEU A 71 -6.25 -36.64 -11.95
N TYR A 72 -7.21 -37.26 -11.24
CA TYR A 72 -8.15 -36.52 -10.40
C TYR A 72 -7.45 -35.67 -9.33
N LEU A 73 -6.53 -36.28 -8.56
CA LEU A 73 -5.81 -35.57 -7.50
C LEU A 73 -4.89 -34.46 -8.05
N THR A 74 -4.30 -34.66 -9.23
CA THR A 74 -3.48 -33.63 -9.88
C THR A 74 -4.34 -32.43 -10.29
N ILE A 75 -5.48 -32.68 -10.94
CA ILE A 75 -6.40 -31.60 -11.32
C ILE A 75 -6.96 -30.91 -10.07
N ALA A 76 -7.37 -31.67 -9.05
CA ALA A 76 -7.86 -31.12 -7.80
C ALA A 76 -6.80 -30.23 -7.13
N CYS A 77 -5.54 -30.65 -7.09
CA CYS A 77 -4.44 -29.85 -6.52
C CYS A 77 -4.24 -28.53 -7.30
N ILE A 78 -4.31 -28.56 -8.63
CA ILE A 78 -4.21 -27.36 -9.46
C ILE A 78 -5.38 -26.41 -9.19
N ILE A 79 -6.62 -26.93 -9.13
CA ILE A 79 -7.81 -26.11 -8.84
C ILE A 79 -7.71 -25.51 -7.44
N LEU A 80 -7.26 -26.28 -6.44
CA LEU A 80 -7.05 -25.77 -5.09
C LEU A 80 -6.02 -24.65 -5.07
N MET A 81 -4.90 -24.77 -5.80
CA MET A 81 -3.93 -23.69 -5.94
C MET A 81 -4.56 -22.41 -6.52
N PHE A 82 -5.40 -22.52 -7.55
CA PHE A 82 -6.09 -21.35 -8.10
C PHE A 82 -7.03 -20.69 -7.08
N ILE A 83 -7.81 -21.50 -6.34
CA ILE A 83 -8.74 -20.96 -5.31
C ILE A 83 -7.96 -20.25 -4.20
N THR A 84 -6.89 -20.87 -3.70
CA THR A 84 -6.08 -20.32 -2.61
C THR A 84 -5.27 -19.11 -3.05
N SER A 85 -4.76 -19.12 -4.27
CA SER A 85 -4.14 -17.96 -4.93
C SER A 85 -5.11 -16.78 -5.04
N GLY A 86 -6.38 -17.03 -5.35
CA GLY A 86 -7.44 -16.02 -5.33
C GLY A 86 -7.65 -15.39 -3.95
N GLY A 87 -7.51 -16.17 -2.87
CA GLY A 87 -7.53 -15.68 -1.50
C GLY A 87 -6.38 -14.73 -1.18
N ILE A 88 -5.15 -15.13 -1.51
CA ILE A 88 -3.95 -14.28 -1.32
C ILE A 88 -4.06 -12.99 -2.14
N TYR A 89 -4.50 -13.10 -3.40
CA TYR A 89 -4.75 -11.95 -4.25
C TYR A 89 -5.79 -11.00 -3.64
N GLY A 90 -6.91 -11.53 -3.14
CA GLY A 90 -7.96 -10.76 -2.48
C GLY A 90 -7.45 -10.00 -1.26
N PHE A 91 -6.62 -10.64 -0.43
CA PHE A 91 -5.98 -10.00 0.72
C PHE A 91 -5.08 -8.83 0.31
N LEU A 92 -4.15 -9.08 -0.61
CA LEU A 92 -3.18 -8.08 -1.05
C LEU A 92 -3.86 -6.93 -1.80
N SER A 93 -4.83 -7.24 -2.66
CA SER A 93 -5.63 -6.24 -3.39
C SER A 93 -6.46 -5.38 -2.44
N GLY A 94 -7.07 -5.98 -1.40
CA GLY A 94 -7.81 -5.25 -0.37
C GLY A 94 -6.91 -4.31 0.44
N ALA A 95 -5.71 -4.75 0.81
CA ALA A 95 -4.72 -3.92 1.48
C ALA A 95 -4.30 -2.73 0.60
N TYR A 96 -4.00 -2.98 -0.68
CA TYR A 96 -3.69 -1.92 -1.64
C TYR A 96 -4.85 -0.92 -1.80
N GLN A 97 -6.08 -1.40 -2.00
CA GLN A 97 -7.26 -0.53 -2.16
C GLN A 97 -7.50 0.34 -0.93
N SER A 98 -7.29 -0.19 0.27
CA SER A 98 -7.38 0.57 1.52
C SER A 98 -6.38 1.73 1.53
N THR A 99 -5.11 1.48 1.17
CA THR A 99 -4.06 2.50 1.11
C THR A 99 -4.33 3.51 -0.01
N ALA A 100 -4.74 3.04 -1.20
CA ALA A 100 -5.07 3.89 -2.33
C ALA A 100 -6.25 4.82 -2.04
N THR A 101 -7.32 4.32 -1.40
CA THR A 101 -8.48 5.12 -1.00
C THR A 101 -8.10 6.20 0.02
N LYS A 102 -7.27 5.86 1.01
CA LYS A 102 -6.77 6.86 1.96
C LYS A 102 -5.95 7.93 1.27
N SER A 103 -5.05 7.55 0.36
CA SER A 103 -4.27 8.50 -0.44
C SER A 103 -5.17 9.44 -1.25
N GLU A 104 -6.20 8.91 -1.92
CA GLU A 104 -7.16 9.70 -2.69
C GLU A 104 -7.96 10.68 -1.82
N LEU A 105 -8.40 10.24 -0.63
CA LEU A 105 -9.09 11.12 0.33
C LEU A 105 -8.18 12.25 0.81
N MET A 106 -6.90 11.97 1.05
CA MET A 106 -5.93 12.99 1.44
C MET A 106 -5.66 13.99 0.31
N ASP A 107 -5.51 13.51 -0.93
CA ASP A 107 -5.35 14.36 -2.12
C ASP A 107 -6.57 15.29 -2.31
N LYS A 108 -7.78 14.75 -2.16
CA LYS A 108 -9.03 15.56 -2.19
C LYS A 108 -9.08 16.59 -1.08
N HIS A 109 -8.67 16.22 0.14
CA HIS A 109 -8.64 17.15 1.27
C HIS A 109 -7.62 18.29 1.02
N THR A 110 -6.44 17.96 0.52
CA THR A 110 -5.41 18.94 0.15
C THR A 110 -5.92 19.88 -0.94
N LEU A 111 -6.58 19.36 -1.97
CA LEU A 111 -7.19 20.16 -3.04
C LEU A 111 -8.28 21.12 -2.49
N MET A 112 -9.09 20.69 -1.52
CA MET A 112 -10.07 21.56 -0.87
C MET A 112 -9.39 22.69 -0.08
N LEU A 113 -8.27 22.42 0.60
CA LEU A 113 -7.49 23.45 1.30
C LEU A 113 -6.89 24.44 0.31
N GLN A 114 -6.29 23.97 -0.79
CA GLN A 114 -5.75 24.82 -1.87
C GLN A 114 -6.84 25.67 -2.52
N THR A 115 -8.03 25.12 -2.74
CA THR A 115 -9.17 25.88 -3.28
C THR A 115 -9.59 27.02 -2.36
N LYS A 116 -9.63 26.78 -1.03
CA LYS A 116 -9.90 27.83 -0.03
C LYS A 116 -8.80 28.87 -0.02
N GLN A 117 -7.55 28.47 -0.03
CA GLN A 117 -6.40 29.35 -0.11
C GLN A 117 -6.47 30.26 -1.35
N ASN A 118 -6.78 29.72 -2.51
CA ASN A 118 -6.91 30.48 -3.76
C ASN A 118 -8.02 31.54 -3.66
N ARG A 119 -9.17 31.22 -3.04
CA ARG A 119 -10.23 32.20 -2.78
C ARG A 119 -9.75 33.35 -1.89
N PHE A 120 -8.97 33.06 -0.84
CA PHE A 120 -8.40 34.12 0.00
C PHE A 120 -7.36 34.95 -0.76
N ASN A 121 -6.58 34.34 -1.63
CA ASN A 121 -5.64 35.06 -2.51
C ASN A 121 -6.36 35.99 -3.49
N GLU A 122 -7.48 35.59 -4.08
CA GLU A 122 -8.31 36.44 -4.93
C GLU A 122 -8.89 37.62 -4.14
N GLN A 123 -9.41 37.37 -2.91
CA GLN A 123 -9.89 38.44 -2.04
C GLN A 123 -8.77 39.40 -1.63
N LEU A 124 -7.59 38.86 -1.32
CA LEU A 124 -6.42 39.67 -0.99
C LEU A 124 -6.02 40.58 -2.15
N LYS A 125 -6.09 40.07 -3.38
CA LYS A 125 -5.80 40.87 -4.58
C LYS A 125 -6.81 42.03 -4.72
N ALA A 126 -8.08 41.76 -4.57
CA ALA A 126 -9.14 42.81 -4.61
C ALA A 126 -8.93 43.84 -3.52
N GLU A 127 -8.64 43.44 -2.26
CA GLU A 127 -8.42 44.39 -1.15
C GLU A 127 -7.11 45.22 -1.38
N LYS A 128 -6.09 44.67 -1.96
CA LYS A 128 -4.86 45.40 -2.34
C LYS A 128 -5.16 46.43 -3.45
N GLU A 129 -5.97 46.12 -4.43
CA GLU A 129 -6.42 47.07 -5.45
C GLU A 129 -7.22 48.24 -4.85
N LEU A 130 -8.12 47.95 -3.91
CA LEU A 130 -8.87 48.98 -3.16
C LEU A 130 -7.90 49.84 -2.32
N LEU A 131 -6.91 49.24 -1.68
CA LEU A 131 -5.92 49.95 -0.89
C LEU A 131 -5.08 50.91 -1.76
N ILE A 132 -4.67 50.52 -2.96
CA ILE A 132 -4.00 51.38 -3.94
C ILE A 132 -4.94 52.53 -4.32
N TYR A 133 -6.18 52.21 -4.70
CA TYR A 133 -7.18 53.23 -5.09
C TYR A 133 -7.39 54.29 -4.02
N TYR A 134 -7.62 53.89 -2.74
CA TYR A 134 -7.82 54.86 -1.66
C TYR A 134 -6.55 55.67 -1.32
N THR A 135 -5.38 55.05 -1.49
CA THR A 135 -4.09 55.74 -1.29
C THR A 135 -3.87 56.81 -2.35
N GLU A 136 -4.15 56.52 -3.62
CA GLU A 136 -4.03 57.46 -4.75
C GLU A 136 -5.09 58.58 -4.60
N ALA A 137 -6.34 58.24 -4.28
CA ALA A 137 -7.41 59.22 -4.08
C ALA A 137 -7.13 60.18 -2.93
N LEU A 138 -6.43 59.72 -1.87
CA LEU A 138 -6.05 60.58 -0.76
C LEU A 138 -4.81 61.43 -1.05
N SER A 139 -3.93 60.98 -1.94
CA SER A 139 -2.74 61.74 -2.37
C SER A 139 -3.08 62.88 -3.37
N ASN A 140 -4.13 62.68 -4.17
CA ASN A 140 -4.64 63.66 -5.13
C ASN A 140 -6.09 64.07 -4.81
N PRO A 141 -6.32 64.85 -3.73
CA PRO A 141 -7.64 65.20 -3.32
C PRO A 141 -8.33 66.12 -4.32
N THR A 142 -9.57 65.77 -4.71
CA THR A 142 -10.42 66.63 -5.55
C THR A 142 -10.68 67.91 -4.82
N MET A 143 -10.23 69.06 -5.36
CA MET A 143 -10.50 70.36 -4.83
C MET A 143 -11.91 70.80 -5.19
N ILE A 144 -12.71 71.19 -4.18
CA ILE A 144 -14.00 71.80 -4.39
C ILE A 144 -13.80 73.31 -4.34
N GLN A 145 -14.22 73.98 -5.40
CA GLN A 145 -14.22 75.44 -5.49
C GLN A 145 -15.64 75.95 -5.24
N TYR A 146 -15.80 76.84 -4.30
CA TYR A 146 -17.07 77.54 -4.09
C TYR A 146 -16.80 79.00 -3.77
N ILE A 147 -17.76 79.85 -4.14
CA ILE A 147 -17.73 81.26 -3.83
C ILE A 147 -18.38 81.47 -2.44
N ASP A 148 -17.59 81.95 -1.50
CA ASP A 148 -18.10 82.35 -0.21
C ASP A 148 -19.12 83.50 -0.32
N ARG A 149 -20.27 83.28 0.28
CA ARG A 149 -21.42 84.27 0.16
C ARG A 149 -21.16 85.61 0.92
N GLU A 150 -20.29 85.59 1.94
CA GLU A 150 -19.98 86.78 2.75
C GLU A 150 -18.78 87.55 2.20
N THR A 151 -17.76 86.89 1.70
CA THR A 151 -16.52 87.50 1.27
C THR A 151 -16.45 87.68 -0.24
N GLN A 152 -17.33 87.07 -1.05
CA GLN A 152 -17.36 87.02 -2.52
C GLN A 152 -16.03 86.45 -3.09
N GLN A 153 -15.19 85.79 -2.27
CA GLN A 153 -13.95 85.17 -2.68
C GLN A 153 -14.12 83.70 -3.08
N LEU A 154 -13.36 83.29 -4.08
CA LEU A 154 -13.26 81.90 -4.48
C LEU A 154 -12.47 81.11 -3.45
N ILE A 155 -13.12 80.28 -2.66
CA ILE A 155 -12.44 79.39 -1.72
C ILE A 155 -12.30 78.03 -2.31
N THR A 156 -11.05 77.55 -2.37
CA THR A 156 -10.72 76.20 -2.79
C THR A 156 -10.44 75.34 -1.55
N THR A 157 -11.28 74.34 -1.28
CA THR A 157 -11.10 73.45 -0.12
C THR A 157 -11.34 71.99 -0.52
N THR A 158 -10.73 71.09 0.24
CA THR A 158 -11.04 69.66 0.16
C THR A 158 -12.16 69.29 1.10
N SER A 159 -13.13 68.47 0.65
CA SER A 159 -14.21 68.01 1.50
C SER A 159 -13.63 67.18 2.69
N SER A 160 -13.55 67.78 3.86
CA SER A 160 -13.12 67.17 5.10
C SER A 160 -13.87 65.87 5.42
N ARG A 161 -15.18 65.87 5.12
CA ARG A 161 -16.03 64.68 5.32
C ARG A 161 -15.63 63.52 4.38
N GLN A 162 -15.34 63.81 3.14
CA GLN A 162 -14.93 62.82 2.12
C GLN A 162 -13.53 62.23 2.43
N ARG A 163 -12.60 63.05 2.86
CA ARG A 163 -11.28 62.59 3.34
C ARG A 163 -11.40 61.69 4.56
N LYS A 164 -12.23 62.01 5.53
CA LYS A 164 -12.48 61.15 6.70
C LYS A 164 -13.04 59.80 6.29
N LEU A 165 -13.99 59.76 5.38
CA LEU A 165 -14.61 58.54 4.88
C LEU A 165 -13.54 57.65 4.15
N MET A 166 -12.77 58.24 3.22
CA MET A 166 -11.72 57.54 2.50
C MET A 166 -10.61 57.00 3.44
N THR A 167 -10.23 57.75 4.47
CA THR A 167 -9.27 57.33 5.48
C THR A 167 -9.80 56.15 6.28
N SER A 168 -11.10 56.15 6.62
CA SER A 168 -11.75 55.02 7.30
C SER A 168 -11.73 53.76 6.40
N GLN A 169 -12.08 53.88 5.13
CA GLN A 169 -12.07 52.80 4.17
C GLN A 169 -10.67 52.28 3.89
N LEU A 170 -9.67 53.15 3.82
CA LEU A 170 -8.24 52.73 3.73
C LEU A 170 -7.78 51.90 4.94
N ASN A 171 -8.17 52.32 6.15
CA ASN A 171 -7.82 51.60 7.36
C ASN A 171 -8.53 50.23 7.43
N GLU A 172 -9.79 50.17 6.97
CA GLU A 172 -10.55 48.92 6.86
C GLU A 172 -9.88 47.97 5.86
N ALA A 173 -9.55 48.45 4.63
CA ALA A 173 -8.83 47.66 3.61
C ALA A 173 -7.49 47.16 4.14
N LYS A 174 -6.73 47.99 4.88
CA LYS A 174 -5.47 47.52 5.54
C LYS A 174 -5.74 46.40 6.53
N SER A 175 -6.74 46.55 7.39
CA SER A 175 -7.12 45.52 8.36
C SER A 175 -7.52 44.21 7.67
N ASN A 176 -8.31 44.32 6.58
CA ASN A 176 -8.67 43.14 5.79
C ASN A 176 -7.48 42.45 5.14
N VAL A 177 -6.54 43.22 4.58
CA VAL A 177 -5.30 42.67 4.03
C VAL A 177 -4.51 41.87 5.08
N TYR A 178 -4.38 42.39 6.31
CA TYR A 178 -3.71 41.65 7.39
C TYR A 178 -4.46 40.37 7.75
N ARG A 179 -5.78 40.44 7.95
CA ARG A 179 -6.60 39.26 8.25
C ARG A 179 -6.54 38.18 7.16
N LEU A 180 -6.55 38.59 5.88
CA LEU A 180 -6.44 37.68 4.76
C LEU A 180 -5.07 37.03 4.67
N ASN A 181 -3.97 37.77 4.89
CA ASN A 181 -2.62 37.21 4.95
C ASN A 181 -2.49 36.17 6.07
N ASP A 182 -3.01 36.44 7.26
CA ASP A 182 -3.02 35.48 8.37
C ASP A 182 -3.80 34.22 8.00
N SER A 183 -4.97 34.39 7.36
CA SER A 183 -5.79 33.27 6.91
C SER A 183 -5.01 32.42 5.89
N ILE A 184 -4.37 33.03 4.90
CA ILE A 184 -3.56 32.34 3.89
C ILE A 184 -2.43 31.57 4.56
N SER A 185 -1.71 32.18 5.49
CA SER A 185 -0.61 31.52 6.22
C SER A 185 -1.07 30.29 7.01
N ILE A 186 -2.28 30.34 7.61
CA ILE A 186 -2.87 29.16 8.29
C ILE A 186 -3.15 28.03 7.29
N TYR A 187 -3.65 28.36 6.10
CA TYR A 187 -3.89 27.34 5.07
C TYR A 187 -2.60 26.78 4.49
N ASP A 188 -1.56 27.62 4.31
CA ASP A 188 -0.22 27.19 3.90
C ASP A 188 0.34 26.14 4.88
N MET A 189 0.27 26.43 6.18
CA MET A 189 0.73 25.49 7.21
C MET A 189 -0.07 24.20 7.20
N LYS A 190 -1.40 24.26 7.05
CA LYS A 190 -2.25 23.05 6.98
C LYS A 190 -1.96 22.20 5.75
N ILE A 191 -1.70 22.80 4.60
CA ILE A 191 -1.32 22.10 3.38
C ILE A 191 0.03 21.41 3.59
N LEU A 192 1.02 22.13 4.09
CA LEU A 192 2.35 21.58 4.37
C LEU A 192 2.32 20.44 5.38
N GLU A 193 1.55 20.59 6.46
CA GLU A 193 1.35 19.52 7.47
C GLU A 193 0.80 18.25 6.82
N LYS A 194 -0.19 18.39 5.92
CA LYS A 194 -0.78 17.26 5.21
C LYS A 194 0.18 16.62 4.21
N GLU A 195 0.96 17.40 3.50
CA GLU A 195 1.97 16.89 2.57
C GLU A 195 3.10 16.13 3.28
N VAL A 196 3.54 16.62 4.44
CA VAL A 196 4.61 15.98 5.24
C VAL A 196 4.10 14.73 5.96
N SER A 197 2.86 14.73 6.48
CA SER A 197 2.28 13.62 7.23
C SER A 197 1.70 12.50 6.36
N ASN A 198 1.75 12.62 5.04
CA ASN A 198 1.16 11.65 4.12
C ASN A 198 2.09 10.44 3.90
N GLU A 199 2.15 9.53 4.90
CA GLU A 199 2.92 8.29 4.83
C GLU A 199 2.40 7.37 3.71
N GLU A 200 1.08 7.32 3.50
CA GLU A 200 0.44 6.50 2.47
C GLU A 200 0.90 6.86 1.05
N VAL A 201 1.10 8.15 0.76
CA VAL A 201 1.66 8.59 -0.54
C VAL A 201 3.11 8.16 -0.69
N ARG A 202 3.89 8.16 0.40
CA ARG A 202 5.29 7.72 0.39
C ARG A 202 5.40 6.21 0.15
N GLU A 203 4.53 5.40 0.74
CA GLU A 203 4.49 3.96 0.52
C GLU A 203 4.19 3.59 -0.94
N LEU A 204 3.29 4.33 -1.58
CA LEU A 204 2.94 4.13 -2.99
C LEU A 204 3.94 4.74 -3.98
N GLY A 205 4.89 5.53 -3.51
CA GLY A 205 5.88 6.25 -4.33
C GLY A 205 6.62 5.38 -5.35
N PRO A 206 7.24 4.25 -4.94
CA PRO A 206 7.94 3.36 -5.86
C PRO A 206 7.05 2.82 -6.99
N LEU A 207 5.81 2.45 -6.66
CA LEU A 207 4.84 1.93 -7.64
C LEU A 207 4.35 3.04 -8.60
N LYS A 208 4.14 4.27 -8.09
CA LYS A 208 3.84 5.44 -8.93
C LYS A 208 4.97 5.72 -9.92
N TYR A 209 6.23 5.59 -9.49
CA TYR A 209 7.39 5.77 -10.37
C TYR A 209 7.43 4.72 -11.49
N VAL A 210 7.20 3.44 -11.16
CA VAL A 210 7.15 2.35 -12.15
C VAL A 210 6.01 2.58 -13.14
N ALA A 211 4.82 2.94 -12.66
CA ALA A 211 3.66 3.25 -13.51
C ALA A 211 3.96 4.39 -14.50
N LYS A 212 4.56 5.46 -14.01
CA LYS A 212 4.97 6.60 -14.83
C LYS A 212 6.05 6.21 -15.87
N SER A 213 7.03 5.40 -15.49
CA SER A 213 8.09 4.92 -16.37
C SER A 213 7.57 4.02 -17.49
N LEU A 214 6.55 3.20 -17.19
CA LEU A 214 5.91 2.31 -18.16
C LEU A 214 4.80 2.97 -18.96
N GLY A 215 4.38 4.19 -18.62
CA GLY A 215 3.26 4.89 -19.26
C GLY A 215 1.90 4.21 -19.04
N VAL A 216 1.74 3.48 -17.92
CA VAL A 216 0.55 2.68 -17.61
C VAL A 216 -0.10 3.21 -16.33
N GLU A 217 -1.41 3.04 -16.17
CA GLU A 217 -2.13 3.37 -14.94
C GLU A 217 -1.58 2.58 -13.76
N MET A 218 -1.45 3.24 -12.61
CA MET A 218 -0.89 2.66 -11.38
C MET A 218 -1.61 1.38 -10.97
N ASP A 219 -2.94 1.35 -11.05
CA ASP A 219 -3.76 0.19 -10.67
C ASP A 219 -3.44 -1.05 -11.51
N LYS A 220 -3.12 -0.86 -12.80
CA LYS A 220 -2.69 -1.96 -13.67
C LYS A 220 -1.33 -2.51 -13.28
N VAL A 221 -0.38 -1.63 -12.96
CA VAL A 221 0.96 -2.04 -12.51
C VAL A 221 0.87 -2.84 -11.22
N VAL A 222 0.11 -2.33 -10.24
CA VAL A 222 -0.11 -3.03 -8.97
C VAL A 222 -0.77 -4.38 -9.19
N ASN A 223 -1.81 -4.44 -10.01
CA ASN A 223 -2.52 -5.67 -10.31
C ASN A 223 -1.60 -6.73 -10.92
N TYR A 224 -0.77 -6.37 -11.90
CA TYR A 224 0.22 -7.29 -12.48
C TYR A 224 1.26 -7.75 -11.44
N PHE A 225 1.71 -6.83 -10.58
CA PHE A 225 2.67 -7.15 -9.54
C PHE A 225 2.10 -8.12 -8.49
N LEU A 226 0.86 -7.88 -8.05
CA LEU A 226 0.14 -8.77 -7.15
C LEU A 226 -0.06 -10.16 -7.76
N LEU A 227 -0.48 -10.22 -9.02
CA LEU A 227 -0.68 -11.48 -9.74
C LEU A 227 0.64 -12.25 -9.86
N LEU A 228 1.76 -11.57 -10.14
CA LEU A 228 3.08 -12.18 -10.21
C LEU A 228 3.50 -12.77 -8.85
N ILE A 229 3.33 -12.01 -7.75
CA ILE A 229 3.63 -12.49 -6.40
C ILE A 229 2.83 -13.76 -6.10
N VAL A 230 1.53 -13.73 -6.33
CA VAL A 230 0.63 -14.85 -6.04
C VAL A 230 0.97 -16.06 -6.89
N CYS A 231 1.25 -15.87 -8.18
CA CYS A 231 1.58 -16.95 -9.12
C CYS A 231 2.89 -17.66 -8.76
N VAL A 232 3.81 -16.97 -8.08
CA VAL A 232 5.07 -17.55 -7.62
C VAL A 232 4.93 -18.15 -6.22
N PHE A 233 4.24 -17.46 -5.31
CA PHE A 233 4.25 -17.77 -3.89
C PHE A 233 3.52 -19.08 -3.56
N ASP A 234 2.34 -19.30 -4.12
CA ASP A 234 1.52 -20.47 -3.81
C ASP A 234 2.09 -21.79 -4.39
N PRO A 235 2.51 -21.88 -5.67
CA PRO A 235 3.23 -23.05 -6.17
C PRO A 235 4.56 -23.30 -5.47
N LEU A 236 5.26 -22.24 -5.03
CA LEU A 236 6.52 -22.37 -4.30
C LEU A 236 6.32 -23.09 -2.96
N ALA A 237 5.24 -22.78 -2.22
CA ALA A 237 4.91 -23.47 -0.97
C ALA A 237 4.78 -25.00 -1.19
N VAL A 238 4.04 -25.41 -2.22
CA VAL A 238 3.87 -26.83 -2.59
C VAL A 238 5.19 -27.44 -3.03
N CYS A 239 5.98 -26.78 -3.87
CA CYS A 239 7.28 -27.27 -4.33
C CYS A 239 8.26 -27.46 -3.17
N LEU A 240 8.27 -26.57 -2.18
CA LEU A 240 9.14 -26.67 -1.00
C LEU A 240 8.77 -27.89 -0.13
N VAL A 241 7.47 -28.18 0.04
CA VAL A 241 7.01 -29.39 0.74
C VAL A 241 7.47 -30.66 0.02
N ILE A 242 7.33 -30.69 -1.31
CA ILE A 242 7.84 -31.81 -2.14
C ILE A 242 9.36 -31.93 -2.01
N ALA A 243 10.10 -30.82 -2.08
CA ALA A 243 11.55 -30.79 -1.94
C ALA A 243 12.00 -31.27 -0.55
N ALA A 244 11.30 -30.90 0.51
CA ALA A 244 11.54 -31.41 1.85
C ALA A 244 11.38 -32.94 1.93
N ASN A 245 10.27 -33.47 1.42
CA ASN A 245 10.02 -34.91 1.35
C ASN A 245 11.14 -35.64 0.57
N PHE A 246 11.55 -35.10 -0.57
CA PHE A 246 12.66 -35.64 -1.37
C PHE A 246 13.97 -35.65 -0.59
N ALA A 247 14.30 -34.55 0.09
CA ALA A 247 15.57 -34.43 0.84
C ALA A 247 15.61 -35.38 2.02
N PHE A 248 14.50 -35.63 2.72
CA PHE A 248 14.41 -36.61 3.80
C PHE A 248 14.50 -38.05 3.28
N SER A 249 13.74 -38.41 2.25
CA SER A 249 13.78 -39.77 1.68
C SER A 249 15.21 -40.18 1.25
N ARG A 250 15.95 -39.26 0.61
CA ARG A 250 17.33 -39.49 0.18
C ARG A 250 18.31 -39.65 1.35
N ASN A 251 18.05 -39.02 2.50
CA ASN A 251 18.87 -39.20 3.71
C ASN A 251 18.60 -40.54 4.42
N THR A 252 17.33 -40.94 4.45
CA THR A 252 16.90 -42.22 5.06
C THR A 252 17.49 -43.40 4.29
N THR A 253 17.39 -43.40 2.96
CA THR A 253 17.94 -44.46 2.11
C THR A 253 19.47 -44.58 2.27
N LYS A 254 20.21 -43.45 2.39
CA LYS A 254 21.64 -43.51 2.68
C LYS A 254 21.96 -44.09 4.06
N GLY A 255 21.16 -43.70 5.07
CA GLY A 255 21.29 -44.21 6.44
C GLY A 255 21.07 -45.72 6.53
N GLU A 256 20.09 -46.25 5.79
CA GLU A 256 19.85 -47.71 5.72
C GLU A 256 20.96 -48.45 4.99
N VAL A 257 21.43 -47.90 3.87
CA VAL A 257 22.57 -48.50 3.15
C VAL A 257 23.84 -48.51 4.01
N TYR A 258 24.13 -47.43 4.77
CA TYR A 258 25.29 -47.45 5.70
C TYR A 258 25.10 -48.44 6.85
N ARG A 259 23.86 -48.61 7.35
CA ARG A 259 23.56 -49.59 8.41
C ARG A 259 23.69 -51.02 7.90
N TYR A 260 23.19 -51.29 6.70
CA TYR A 260 23.37 -52.59 6.03
C TYR A 260 24.88 -52.94 5.81
N PHE A 261 25.68 -51.97 5.34
CA PHE A 261 27.11 -52.15 5.17
C PHE A 261 27.86 -52.35 6.49
N SER A 262 27.49 -51.62 7.54
CA SER A 262 28.04 -51.75 8.89
C SER A 262 27.70 -53.12 9.50
N ASP A 263 26.50 -53.61 9.32
CA ASP A 263 26.10 -54.94 9.80
C ASP A 263 26.79 -56.04 9.03
N TRP A 264 26.99 -55.86 7.72
CA TRP A 264 27.74 -56.78 6.90
C TRP A 264 29.24 -56.86 7.30
N THR A 265 29.86 -55.74 7.51
CA THR A 265 31.29 -55.71 7.97
C THR A 265 31.42 -56.29 9.37
N ASN A 266 30.47 -56.08 10.28
CA ASN A 266 30.48 -56.70 11.60
C ASN A 266 30.27 -58.22 11.56
N ILE A 267 29.49 -58.74 10.64
CA ILE A 267 29.31 -60.19 10.45
C ILE A 267 30.63 -60.84 9.94
N PHE A 268 31.35 -60.17 9.02
CA PHE A 268 32.61 -60.67 8.50
C PHE A 268 33.76 -60.59 9.53
N THR A 269 33.87 -59.52 10.29
CA THR A 269 34.88 -59.39 11.34
C THR A 269 34.62 -60.37 12.48
N LYS A 270 33.38 -60.62 12.90
CA LYS A 270 33.07 -61.65 13.89
C LYS A 270 33.38 -63.07 13.45
N ARG A 271 33.32 -63.37 12.14
CA ARG A 271 33.69 -64.67 11.58
C ARG A 271 35.23 -64.93 11.55
N TYR A 272 36.03 -63.90 11.49
CA TYR A 272 37.48 -64.01 11.52
C TYR A 272 38.02 -64.21 12.93
N TYR A 273 37.34 -63.78 13.96
CA TYR A 273 37.75 -63.94 15.37
C TYR A 273 37.32 -65.27 15.99
N ILE A 274 36.48 -66.07 15.35
CA ILE A 274 36.05 -67.39 15.87
C ILE A 274 36.88 -68.57 15.31
N LYS A 275 37.82 -68.29 14.42
CA LYS A 275 38.71 -69.31 13.78
C LYS A 275 40.21 -69.19 14.17
N LYS A 276 40.48 -68.68 15.37
CA LYS A 276 41.81 -68.79 15.93
C LYS A 276 41.73 -69.57 17.26
#